data_7aad42dbcfd5640c5d10b5750851a7c5
#
_entry.id   7aad42dbcfd5640c5d10b5750851a7c5
#
_cell.length_a   1.000
_cell.length_b   1.000
_cell.length_c   1.000
_cell.angle_alpha   90.00
_cell.angle_beta   90.00
_cell.angle_gamma   90.00
#
_symmetry.space_group_name_H-M   'P 1'
#
loop_
_entity.id
_entity.type
_entity.pdbx_description
1 polymer ?
#
loop_
_entity_poly.entity_id
_entity_poly.type
_entity_poly.pdbx_seq_one_letter_code
_entity_poly.pdbx_strand_id
1 'polypeptide(L)'
;LELVVKQNLTGYNERGLPVMDNNMVYRIDQINVFPNYDPTVARTDSTFLQRLDTLYYRGLNIVYEKRPNLRPAILRQAVPLYPNYVYNSAQVNRAYTDLMSLGYFKSAKIEFVEQPQSAEVTNYVSFIGASADSTQTRYTREGYLKCNILCTPTLKQSFKVDLEGSTTSSFYGLKATVGYQNRNIFRGAEAFDVSFTAGYEFMKAPDARKKRATEFG
;
A
#
# COMPACT_ATOMS: atom_id res chain seq x y z
N LEU A 1 22.09 26.64 16.35
CA LEU A 1 21.90 26.09 15.00
C LEU A 1 20.81 26.95 14.35
N GLU A 2 21.20 27.82 13.42
CA GLU A 2 20.25 28.66 12.67
C GLU A 2 19.82 27.90 11.43
N LEU A 3 18.53 27.58 11.30
CA LEU A 3 17.96 26.88 10.18
C LEU A 3 17.40 27.92 9.21
N VAL A 4 18.13 28.19 8.13
CA VAL A 4 17.70 29.13 7.09
C VAL A 4 17.00 28.34 6.00
N VAL A 5 15.67 28.49 5.88
CA VAL A 5 14.89 27.91 4.79
C VAL A 5 15.02 28.83 3.58
N LYS A 6 15.68 28.36 2.53
CA LYS A 6 15.83 29.07 1.26
C LYS A 6 14.55 28.95 0.42
N GLN A 7 14.28 29.99 -0.36
CA GLN A 7 13.22 29.97 -1.38
C GLN A 7 13.53 28.94 -2.44
N ASN A 8 12.48 28.34 -3.01
CA ASN A 8 12.60 27.34 -4.07
C ASN A 8 12.67 28.03 -5.43
N LEU A 9 13.55 27.55 -6.31
CA LEU A 9 13.62 27.98 -7.70
C LEU A 9 12.49 27.27 -8.47
N THR A 10 11.49 28.03 -8.90
CA THR A 10 10.32 27.50 -9.66
C THR A 10 10.49 27.60 -11.16
N GLY A 11 11.44 28.38 -11.64
CA GLY A 11 11.72 28.51 -13.07
C GLY A 11 12.50 29.77 -13.40
N TYR A 12 12.51 30.12 -14.68
CA TYR A 12 13.08 31.37 -15.18
C TYR A 12 11.98 32.15 -15.92
N ASN A 13 11.95 33.47 -15.70
CA ASN A 13 11.02 34.34 -16.41
C ASN A 13 11.48 34.56 -17.88
N GLU A 14 10.67 35.25 -18.67
CA GLU A 14 10.94 35.54 -20.08
C GLU A 14 12.26 36.29 -20.30
N ARG A 15 12.82 36.92 -19.25
CA ARG A 15 14.10 37.62 -19.25
C ARG A 15 15.27 36.76 -18.75
N GLY A 16 15.04 35.45 -18.52
CA GLY A 16 16.06 34.52 -18.03
C GLY A 16 16.46 34.71 -16.57
N LEU A 17 15.69 35.49 -15.78
CA LEU A 17 15.95 35.67 -14.34
C LEU A 17 15.27 34.58 -13.55
N PRO A 18 15.92 34.06 -12.47
CA PRO A 18 15.35 33.01 -11.65
C PRO A 18 14.10 33.50 -10.91
N VAL A 19 13.02 32.77 -11.05
CA VAL A 19 11.79 32.98 -10.29
C VAL A 19 11.88 32.16 -9.01
N MET A 20 11.97 32.84 -7.87
CA MET A 20 12.02 32.23 -6.55
C MET A 20 10.64 32.31 -5.93
N ASP A 21 10.14 31.20 -5.45
CA ASP A 21 8.86 31.14 -4.73
C ASP A 21 9.06 30.69 -3.28
N ASN A 22 8.16 31.12 -2.41
CA ASN A 22 8.16 30.69 -1.02
C ASN A 22 7.70 29.24 -0.93
N ASN A 23 8.28 28.48 0.01
CA ASN A 23 7.83 27.12 0.28
C ASN A 23 6.36 27.12 0.67
N MET A 24 5.57 26.35 -0.05
CA MET A 24 4.16 26.16 0.22
C MET A 24 3.97 25.07 1.29
N VAL A 25 3.00 25.29 2.18
CA VAL A 25 2.53 24.27 3.10
C VAL A 25 1.34 23.57 2.46
N TYR A 26 1.47 22.28 2.17
CA TYR A 26 0.40 21.50 1.58
C TYR A 26 -0.46 20.85 2.65
N ARG A 27 -1.79 20.96 2.49
CA ARG A 27 -2.78 20.25 3.29
C ARG A 27 -3.51 19.23 2.44
N ILE A 28 -3.85 18.10 3.06
CA ILE A 28 -4.67 17.07 2.39
C ILE A 28 -6.13 17.50 2.53
N ASP A 29 -6.79 17.82 1.40
CA ASP A 29 -8.20 18.19 1.39
C ASP A 29 -9.09 16.94 1.35
N GLN A 30 -8.83 16.05 0.41
CA GLN A 30 -9.65 14.88 0.14
C GLN A 30 -8.80 13.62 0.04
N ILE A 31 -9.27 12.52 0.64
CA ILE A 31 -8.62 11.23 0.57
C ILE A 31 -9.57 10.23 -0.06
N ASN A 32 -9.22 9.75 -1.25
CA ASN A 32 -9.98 8.74 -2.00
C ASN A 32 -9.21 7.42 -1.97
N VAL A 33 -9.87 6.35 -1.59
CA VAL A 33 -9.31 5.00 -1.56
C VAL A 33 -10.07 4.14 -2.56
N PHE A 34 -9.33 3.53 -3.49
CA PHE A 34 -9.83 2.63 -4.53
C PHE A 34 -9.36 1.20 -4.22
N PRO A 35 -10.05 0.43 -3.39
CA PRO A 35 -9.58 -0.88 -2.92
C PRO A 35 -9.63 -1.97 -4.00
N ASN A 36 -10.26 -1.73 -5.14
CA ASN A 36 -10.41 -2.65 -6.25
C ASN A 36 -9.92 -2.04 -7.57
N TYR A 37 -8.86 -1.26 -7.50
CA TYR A 37 -8.32 -0.61 -8.69
C TYR A 37 -7.61 -1.63 -9.59
N ASP A 38 -8.07 -1.74 -10.84
CA ASP A 38 -7.40 -2.48 -11.89
C ASP A 38 -6.87 -1.49 -12.94
N PRO A 39 -5.53 -1.34 -13.05
CA PRO A 39 -4.94 -0.41 -14.00
C PRO A 39 -5.22 -0.78 -15.45
N THR A 40 -5.50 -2.04 -15.74
CA THR A 40 -5.81 -2.51 -17.09
C THR A 40 -7.21 -2.06 -17.49
N VAL A 41 -8.20 -2.29 -16.62
CA VAL A 41 -9.59 -1.85 -16.85
C VAL A 41 -9.68 -0.33 -16.93
N ALA A 42 -8.99 0.38 -16.02
CA ALA A 42 -9.00 1.84 -16.01
C ALA A 42 -8.44 2.48 -17.29
N ARG A 43 -7.57 1.77 -18.02
CA ARG A 43 -7.01 2.24 -19.29
C ARG A 43 -7.88 1.90 -20.50
N THR A 44 -8.61 0.79 -20.48
CA THR A 44 -9.37 0.28 -21.62
C THR A 44 -10.83 0.70 -21.61
N ASP A 45 -11.39 0.96 -20.43
CA ASP A 45 -12.81 1.31 -20.26
C ASP A 45 -12.98 2.76 -19.81
N SER A 46 -13.32 3.64 -20.77
CA SER A 46 -13.60 5.06 -20.49
C SER A 46 -14.82 5.30 -19.60
N THR A 47 -15.71 4.32 -19.49
CA THR A 47 -16.92 4.40 -18.67
C THR A 47 -16.72 3.87 -17.25
N PHE A 48 -15.53 3.31 -16.94
CA PHE A 48 -15.22 2.73 -15.65
C PHE A 48 -15.48 3.71 -14.50
N LEU A 49 -15.03 4.95 -14.64
CA LEU A 49 -15.21 5.98 -13.60
C LEU A 49 -16.68 6.35 -13.32
N GLN A 50 -17.56 6.18 -14.31
CA GLN A 50 -18.99 6.50 -14.16
C GLN A 50 -19.77 5.45 -13.39
N ARG A 51 -19.22 4.22 -13.27
CA ARG A 51 -19.85 3.10 -12.54
C ARG A 51 -19.39 2.97 -11.10
N LEU A 52 -18.53 3.89 -10.65
CA LEU A 52 -18.00 3.87 -9.29
C LEU A 52 -18.92 4.58 -8.32
N ASP A 53 -19.26 3.89 -7.26
CA ASP A 53 -19.95 4.45 -6.09
C ASP A 53 -18.92 4.87 -5.03
N THR A 54 -19.30 5.86 -4.21
CA THR A 54 -18.42 6.38 -3.16
C THR A 54 -19.11 6.28 -1.80
N LEU A 55 -18.45 5.61 -0.86
CA LEU A 55 -18.86 5.54 0.53
C LEU A 55 -17.95 6.44 1.38
N TYR A 56 -18.52 7.43 2.03
CA TYR A 56 -17.79 8.22 3.01
C TYR A 56 -17.70 7.52 4.36
N TYR A 57 -16.49 7.34 4.88
CA TYR A 57 -16.28 6.78 6.19
C TYR A 57 -15.11 7.45 6.92
N ARG A 58 -15.42 8.22 7.97
CA ARG A 58 -14.44 8.88 8.87
C ARG A 58 -13.29 9.60 8.16
N GLY A 59 -13.60 10.44 7.18
CA GLY A 59 -12.61 11.22 6.43
C GLY A 59 -12.01 10.51 5.23
N LEU A 60 -12.44 9.28 4.91
CA LEU A 60 -12.08 8.56 3.70
C LEU A 60 -13.26 8.46 2.75
N ASN A 61 -13.05 8.74 1.48
CA ASN A 61 -13.94 8.38 0.39
C ASN A 61 -13.52 7.04 -0.17
N ILE A 62 -14.28 5.99 0.11
CA ILE A 62 -14.01 4.65 -0.39
C ILE A 62 -14.78 4.49 -1.69
N VAL A 63 -14.04 4.39 -2.80
CA VAL A 63 -14.59 4.30 -4.15
C VAL A 63 -14.57 2.84 -4.61
N TYR A 64 -15.73 2.32 -5.02
CA TYR A 64 -15.90 0.91 -5.37
C TYR A 64 -16.90 0.73 -6.50
N GLU A 65 -16.77 -0.37 -7.23
CA GLU A 65 -17.77 -0.85 -8.18
C GLU A 65 -18.63 -1.91 -7.47
N LYS A 66 -19.96 -1.81 -7.53
CA LYS A 66 -20.95 -2.73 -6.96
C LYS A 66 -20.98 -2.82 -5.43
N ARG A 67 -19.95 -3.35 -4.78
CA ARG A 67 -19.86 -3.53 -3.31
C ARG A 67 -18.44 -3.39 -2.80
N PRO A 68 -18.22 -2.75 -1.66
CA PRO A 68 -16.90 -2.67 -1.06
C PRO A 68 -16.45 -4.07 -0.61
N ASN A 69 -15.26 -4.50 -1.07
CA ASN A 69 -14.71 -5.81 -0.77
C ASN A 69 -14.13 -5.92 0.64
N LEU A 70 -13.73 -4.80 1.22
CA LEU A 70 -13.24 -4.69 2.58
C LEU A 70 -14.19 -3.88 3.44
N ARG A 71 -14.20 -4.15 4.74
CA ARG A 71 -14.91 -3.32 5.71
C ARG A 71 -14.24 -1.94 5.76
N PRO A 72 -15.02 -0.84 5.74
CA PRO A 72 -14.48 0.52 5.80
C PRO A 72 -13.56 0.78 7.00
N ALA A 73 -13.83 0.14 8.13
CA ALA A 73 -13.02 0.25 9.34
C ALA A 73 -11.57 -0.24 9.14
N ILE A 74 -11.37 -1.31 8.36
CA ILE A 74 -10.03 -1.85 8.07
C ILE A 74 -9.22 -0.86 7.23
N LEU A 75 -9.83 -0.30 6.18
CA LEU A 75 -9.19 0.73 5.36
C LEU A 75 -8.86 1.97 6.20
N ARG A 76 -9.76 2.40 7.10
CA ARG A 76 -9.51 3.53 7.99
C ARG A 76 -8.33 3.27 8.94
N GLN A 77 -8.19 2.06 9.45
CA GLN A 77 -7.07 1.67 10.31
C GLN A 77 -5.74 1.66 9.55
N ALA A 78 -5.75 1.19 8.29
CA ALA A 78 -4.56 1.08 7.46
C ALA A 78 -4.12 2.42 6.84
N VAL A 79 -5.01 3.44 6.79
CA VAL A 79 -4.72 4.75 6.20
C VAL A 79 -4.74 5.83 7.29
N PRO A 80 -3.63 6.12 8.00
CA PRO A 80 -3.56 7.12 9.06
C PRO A 80 -3.45 8.56 8.53
N LEU A 81 -4.09 8.86 7.41
CA LEU A 81 -4.19 10.19 6.82
C LEU A 81 -5.55 10.80 7.14
N TYR A 82 -5.59 12.10 7.40
CA TYR A 82 -6.83 12.82 7.72
C TYR A 82 -6.97 14.07 6.86
N PRO A 83 -8.20 14.42 6.44
CA PRO A 83 -8.48 15.70 5.78
C PRO A 83 -8.06 16.88 6.64
N ASN A 84 -7.65 17.97 6.01
CA ASN A 84 -7.17 19.23 6.59
C ASN A 84 -5.85 19.15 7.38
N TYR A 85 -5.22 17.96 7.45
CA TYR A 85 -3.89 17.83 8.05
C TYR A 85 -2.79 18.22 7.05
N VAL A 86 -1.71 18.76 7.59
CA VAL A 86 -0.51 19.07 6.80
C VAL A 86 0.08 17.79 6.22
N TYR A 87 0.45 17.85 4.95
CA TYR A 87 1.13 16.75 4.28
C TYR A 87 2.39 16.31 5.03
N ASN A 88 2.50 15.03 5.29
CA ASN A 88 3.66 14.43 5.94
C ASN A 88 4.03 13.13 5.24
N SER A 89 5.22 13.10 4.65
CA SER A 89 5.73 11.95 3.91
C SER A 89 5.88 10.68 4.78
N ALA A 90 6.20 10.84 6.06
CA ALA A 90 6.29 9.71 6.99
C ALA A 90 4.92 9.04 7.22
N GLN A 91 3.85 9.84 7.31
CA GLN A 91 2.48 9.30 7.41
C GLN A 91 2.04 8.62 6.12
N VAL A 92 2.43 9.15 4.96
CA VAL A 92 2.16 8.52 3.65
C VAL A 92 2.86 7.18 3.52
N ASN A 93 4.13 7.12 3.89
CA ASN A 93 4.90 5.86 3.89
C ASN A 93 4.31 4.85 4.87
N ARG A 94 3.85 5.29 6.03
CA ARG A 94 3.15 4.44 6.99
C ARG A 94 1.85 3.90 6.40
N ALA A 95 1.02 4.74 5.76
CA ALA A 95 -0.19 4.31 5.09
C ALA A 95 0.08 3.25 4.02
N TYR A 96 1.13 3.42 3.23
CA TYR A 96 1.57 2.43 2.25
C TYR A 96 1.95 1.10 2.92
N THR A 97 2.78 1.15 3.97
CA THR A 97 3.23 -0.04 4.70
C THR A 97 2.07 -0.76 5.36
N ASP A 98 1.18 -0.03 6.03
CA ASP A 98 0.02 -0.59 6.72
C ASP A 98 -0.97 -1.23 5.72
N LEU A 99 -1.21 -0.61 4.56
CA LEU A 99 -2.03 -1.19 3.48
C LEU A 99 -1.42 -2.49 2.93
N MET A 100 -0.10 -2.51 2.68
CA MET A 100 0.57 -3.70 2.18
C MET A 100 0.63 -4.82 3.22
N SER A 101 0.73 -4.47 4.51
CA SER A 101 0.74 -5.44 5.61
C SER A 101 -0.58 -6.21 5.79
N LEU A 102 -1.69 -5.69 5.25
CA LEU A 102 -2.97 -6.42 5.24
C LEU A 102 -2.90 -7.74 4.44
N GLY A 103 -1.89 -7.93 3.56
CA GLY A 103 -1.74 -9.14 2.74
C GLY A 103 -2.86 -9.35 1.71
N TYR A 104 -3.79 -8.43 1.63
CA TYR A 104 -4.93 -8.44 0.71
C TYR A 104 -4.60 -7.75 -0.63
N PHE A 105 -3.70 -6.77 -0.62
CA PHE A 105 -3.32 -6.02 -1.80
C PHE A 105 -2.02 -6.56 -2.41
N LYS A 106 -2.00 -6.68 -3.73
CA LYS A 106 -0.80 -6.98 -4.52
C LYS A 106 0.09 -5.74 -4.66
N SER A 107 -0.53 -4.58 -4.80
CA SER A 107 0.14 -3.29 -4.90
C SER A 107 -0.75 -2.17 -4.41
N ALA A 108 -0.13 -1.12 -3.90
CA ALA A 108 -0.77 0.13 -3.57
C ALA A 108 0.02 1.28 -4.20
N LYS A 109 -0.67 2.27 -4.76
CA LYS A 109 -0.07 3.49 -5.30
C LYS A 109 -0.77 4.68 -4.66
N ILE A 110 -0.01 5.59 -4.08
CA ILE A 110 -0.52 6.82 -3.48
C ILE A 110 -0.11 7.98 -4.37
N GLU A 111 -1.10 8.69 -4.89
CA GLU A 111 -0.93 9.84 -5.77
C GLU A 111 -1.52 11.08 -5.13
N PHE A 112 -0.83 12.20 -5.30
CA PHE A 112 -1.32 13.50 -4.88
C PHE A 112 -1.53 14.38 -6.11
N VAL A 113 -2.71 14.98 -6.17
CA VAL A 113 -3.07 15.92 -7.22
C VAL A 113 -3.34 17.27 -6.55
N GLU A 114 -2.59 18.29 -6.96
CA GLU A 114 -2.81 19.64 -6.48
C GLU A 114 -4.14 20.17 -6.99
N GLN A 115 -4.92 20.75 -6.08
CA GLN A 115 -6.18 21.37 -6.43
C GLN A 115 -5.97 22.86 -6.70
N PRO A 116 -6.53 23.40 -7.77
CA PRO A 116 -6.48 24.82 -8.08
C PRO A 116 -7.46 25.57 -7.16
N GLN A 117 -7.21 25.58 -5.87
CA GLN A 117 -7.92 26.46 -4.95
C GLN A 117 -7.16 27.77 -4.83
N SER A 118 -7.89 28.89 -4.84
CA SER A 118 -7.36 30.21 -4.57
C SER A 118 -6.55 30.16 -3.27
N ALA A 119 -5.28 30.49 -3.33
CA ALA A 119 -4.45 30.57 -2.16
C ALA A 119 -5.05 31.61 -1.20
N GLU A 120 -5.76 31.17 -0.17
CA GLU A 120 -6.10 32.04 0.94
C GLU A 120 -4.80 32.38 1.66
N VAL A 121 -4.42 33.64 1.59
CA VAL A 121 -3.26 34.15 2.31
C VAL A 121 -3.65 34.27 3.78
N THR A 122 -3.33 33.26 4.56
CA THR A 122 -3.54 33.31 6.01
C THR A 122 -2.37 34.06 6.64
N ASN A 123 -2.65 35.24 7.15
CA ASN A 123 -1.66 36.05 7.88
C ASN A 123 -1.47 35.45 9.28
N TYR A 124 -0.40 34.71 9.52
CA TYR A 124 0.01 34.33 10.86
C TYR A 124 0.94 35.43 11.42
N VAL A 125 0.44 36.14 12.42
CA VAL A 125 1.30 37.03 13.26
C VAL A 125 1.97 36.13 14.30
N SER A 126 3.24 35.81 14.08
CA SER A 126 4.03 35.05 15.06
C SER A 126 4.64 36.06 16.06
N PHE A 127 4.12 36.07 17.28
CA PHE A 127 4.75 36.75 18.40
C PHE A 127 5.90 35.92 18.96
N ILE A 128 7.11 36.10 18.45
CA ILE A 128 8.33 35.60 19.10
C ILE A 128 9.22 36.81 19.42
N GLY A 129 9.26 37.16 20.71
CA GLY A 129 10.29 38.02 21.30
C GLY A 129 10.08 39.53 21.13
N ALA A 130 9.96 40.19 22.25
CA ALA A 130 9.82 41.62 22.41
C ALA A 130 10.99 42.41 21.81
N SER A 131 10.78 42.97 20.63
CA SER A 131 11.32 44.26 20.22
C SER A 131 10.43 44.85 19.15
N ALA A 132 9.94 46.03 19.42
CA ALA A 132 8.77 46.67 18.84
C ALA A 132 8.96 47.24 17.42
N ASP A 133 9.87 46.73 16.59
CA ASP A 133 10.20 47.41 15.33
C ASP A 133 10.36 46.49 14.08
N SER A 134 9.87 45.25 14.11
CA SER A 134 9.83 44.46 12.88
C SER A 134 8.64 43.51 12.85
N THR A 135 7.49 44.04 12.48
CA THR A 135 6.35 43.26 12.01
C THR A 135 6.69 42.61 10.65
N GLN A 136 7.43 41.52 10.65
CA GLN A 136 7.59 40.70 9.45
C GLN A 136 6.32 39.90 9.28
N THR A 137 5.42 40.38 8.45
CA THR A 137 4.25 39.61 7.98
C THR A 137 4.75 38.48 7.10
N ARG A 138 4.85 37.27 7.65
CA ARG A 138 5.26 36.09 6.91
C ARG A 138 4.03 35.54 6.20
N TYR A 139 3.94 35.73 4.90
CA TYR A 139 2.92 35.15 4.07
C TYR A 139 3.25 33.65 3.85
N THR A 140 2.45 32.75 4.41
CA THR A 140 2.55 31.33 4.12
C THR A 140 1.49 30.99 3.08
N ARG A 141 1.90 30.58 1.89
CA ARG A 141 0.97 30.03 0.88
C ARG A 141 0.59 28.61 1.28
N GLU A 142 -0.68 28.34 1.36
CA GLU A 142 -1.21 27.01 1.58
C GLU A 142 -1.71 26.42 0.24
N GLY A 143 -1.29 25.20 -0.05
CA GLY A 143 -1.77 24.41 -1.17
C GLY A 143 -2.64 23.25 -0.69
N TYR A 144 -3.59 22.82 -1.49
CA TYR A 144 -4.48 21.71 -1.17
C TYR A 144 -4.23 20.52 -2.09
N LEU A 145 -4.13 19.34 -1.48
CA LEU A 145 -3.84 18.09 -2.18
C LEU A 145 -5.02 17.13 -2.08
N LYS A 146 -5.43 16.62 -3.21
CA LYS A 146 -6.29 15.45 -3.30
C LYS A 146 -5.43 14.20 -3.30
N CYS A 147 -5.59 13.34 -2.30
CA CYS A 147 -4.90 12.08 -2.17
C CYS A 147 -5.72 10.95 -2.79
N ASN A 148 -5.18 10.27 -3.80
CA ASN A 148 -5.79 9.08 -4.40
C ASN A 148 -4.94 7.86 -4.06
N ILE A 149 -5.52 6.88 -3.38
CA ILE A 149 -4.89 5.63 -2.96
C ILE A 149 -5.46 4.52 -3.83
N LEU A 150 -4.68 4.07 -4.80
CA LEU A 150 -5.04 3.06 -5.79
C LEU A 150 -4.51 1.70 -5.33
N CYS A 151 -5.39 0.80 -4.92
CA CYS A 151 -5.00 -0.52 -4.40
C CYS A 151 -5.48 -1.61 -5.35
N THR A 152 -4.54 -2.43 -5.84
CA THR A 152 -4.86 -3.61 -6.65
C THR A 152 -4.93 -4.84 -5.74
N PRO A 153 -6.08 -5.51 -5.63
CA PRO A 153 -6.20 -6.69 -4.78
C PRO A 153 -5.43 -7.89 -5.35
N THR A 154 -4.98 -8.77 -4.47
CA THR A 154 -4.46 -10.09 -4.85
C THR A 154 -5.60 -11.07 -5.14
N LEU A 155 -5.28 -12.25 -5.66
CA LEU A 155 -6.26 -13.30 -5.85
C LEU A 155 -6.90 -13.69 -4.52
N LYS A 156 -8.23 -13.71 -4.50
CA LYS A 156 -9.00 -14.02 -3.29
C LYS A 156 -8.81 -15.47 -2.85
N GLN A 157 -8.66 -16.38 -3.80
CA GLN A 157 -8.50 -17.81 -3.55
C GLN A 157 -7.29 -18.34 -4.29
N SER A 158 -6.56 -19.26 -3.66
CA SER A 158 -5.46 -19.98 -4.28
C SER A 158 -5.45 -21.43 -3.83
N PHE A 159 -5.08 -22.32 -4.75
CA PHE A 159 -4.84 -23.73 -4.50
C PHE A 159 -3.37 -24.03 -4.76
N LYS A 160 -2.80 -24.87 -3.92
CA LYS A 160 -1.42 -25.33 -4.03
C LYS A 160 -1.40 -26.85 -3.97
N VAL A 161 -0.69 -27.50 -4.90
CA VAL A 161 -0.46 -28.93 -4.88
C VAL A 161 1.04 -29.15 -4.97
N ASP A 162 1.60 -29.79 -3.97
CA ASP A 162 3.01 -30.14 -3.89
C ASP A 162 3.13 -31.66 -3.86
N LEU A 163 4.01 -32.22 -4.71
CA LEU A 163 4.41 -33.62 -4.70
C LEU A 163 5.90 -33.68 -4.44
N GLU A 164 6.29 -34.41 -3.41
CA GLU A 164 7.69 -34.56 -2.98
C GLU A 164 8.06 -36.03 -2.95
N GLY A 165 9.14 -36.38 -3.64
CA GLY A 165 9.79 -37.68 -3.57
C GLY A 165 11.08 -37.58 -2.80
N SER A 166 11.29 -38.43 -1.81
CA SER A 166 12.52 -38.51 -1.02
C SER A 166 13.16 -39.89 -1.11
N THR A 167 14.48 -39.95 -1.05
CA THR A 167 15.22 -41.20 -1.01
C THR A 167 16.36 -41.12 0.00
N THR A 168 16.40 -42.07 0.90
CA THR A 168 17.48 -42.26 1.87
C THR A 168 18.20 -43.59 1.60
N SER A 169 19.19 -43.93 2.40
CA SER A 169 19.89 -45.23 2.28
C SER A 169 18.95 -46.43 2.45
N SER A 170 17.89 -46.30 3.25
CA SER A 170 17.01 -47.39 3.67
C SER A 170 15.56 -47.26 3.20
N PHE A 171 15.11 -46.11 2.77
CA PHE A 171 13.71 -45.83 2.47
C PHE A 171 13.54 -45.00 1.17
N TYR A 172 12.40 -45.20 0.51
CA TYR A 172 11.80 -44.31 -0.47
C TYR A 172 10.58 -43.66 0.15
N GLY A 173 10.48 -42.34 0.08
CA GLY A 173 9.31 -41.60 0.56
C GLY A 173 8.59 -40.91 -0.58
N LEU A 174 7.26 -40.88 -0.49
CA LEU A 174 6.37 -40.06 -1.32
C LEU A 174 5.50 -39.23 -0.38
N LYS A 175 5.42 -37.91 -0.64
CA LYS A 175 4.58 -37.00 0.12
C LYS A 175 3.81 -36.12 -0.82
N ALA A 176 2.51 -36.00 -0.58
CA ALA A 176 1.62 -35.13 -1.31
C ALA A 176 1.00 -34.11 -0.35
N THR A 177 1.01 -32.85 -0.72
CA THR A 177 0.37 -31.77 0.04
C THR A 177 -0.60 -31.02 -0.86
N VAL A 178 -1.83 -30.86 -0.39
CA VAL A 178 -2.85 -30.04 -1.05
C VAL A 178 -3.19 -28.90 -0.10
N GLY A 179 -3.00 -27.68 -0.55
CA GLY A 179 -3.29 -26.45 0.19
C GLY A 179 -4.42 -25.66 -0.45
N TYR A 180 -5.27 -25.08 0.36
CA TYR A 180 -6.26 -24.09 -0.02
C TYR A 180 -6.10 -22.85 0.83
N GLN A 181 -5.98 -21.69 0.19
CA GLN A 181 -5.92 -20.42 0.85
C GLN A 181 -7.08 -19.53 0.38
N ASN A 182 -7.76 -18.91 1.32
CA ASN A 182 -8.73 -17.86 1.04
C ASN A 182 -8.37 -16.59 1.82
N ARG A 183 -8.26 -15.49 1.10
CA ARG A 183 -8.01 -14.16 1.66
C ARG A 183 -9.32 -13.39 1.68
N ASN A 184 -9.67 -12.85 2.85
CA ASN A 184 -10.82 -11.98 3.01
C ASN A 184 -12.18 -12.70 3.03
N ILE A 185 -12.30 -13.77 3.81
CA ILE A 185 -13.57 -14.51 3.99
C ILE A 185 -14.63 -13.60 4.60
N PHE A 186 -14.30 -12.88 5.67
CA PHE A 186 -15.21 -12.02 6.42
C PHE A 186 -15.08 -10.53 6.08
N ARG A 187 -14.40 -10.19 4.99
CA ARG A 187 -14.16 -8.79 4.52
C ARG A 187 -13.30 -7.95 5.47
N GLY A 188 -12.46 -8.60 6.28
CA GLY A 188 -11.52 -7.99 7.21
C GLY A 188 -10.05 -8.15 6.81
N ALA A 189 -9.78 -8.58 5.55
CA ALA A 189 -8.45 -8.94 5.03
C ALA A 189 -7.82 -10.14 5.76
N GLU A 190 -8.65 -11.04 6.31
CA GLU A 190 -8.17 -12.25 6.98
C GLU A 190 -7.62 -13.26 5.97
N ALA A 191 -6.51 -13.90 6.29
CA ALA A 191 -6.00 -15.07 5.58
C ALA A 191 -6.48 -16.35 6.26
N PHE A 192 -7.15 -17.21 5.51
CA PHE A 192 -7.55 -18.55 5.94
C PHE A 192 -6.80 -19.56 5.08
N ASP A 193 -5.95 -20.36 5.72
CA ASP A 193 -5.12 -21.36 5.08
C ASP A 193 -5.45 -22.74 5.66
N VAL A 194 -5.71 -23.69 4.75
CA VAL A 194 -5.89 -25.10 5.10
C VAL A 194 -4.99 -25.95 4.22
N SER A 195 -4.22 -26.82 4.81
CA SER A 195 -3.40 -27.78 4.07
C SER A 195 -3.61 -29.19 4.58
N PHE A 196 -3.66 -30.13 3.66
CA PHE A 196 -3.70 -31.56 3.92
C PHE A 196 -2.44 -32.18 3.33
N THR A 197 -1.71 -32.92 4.17
CA THR A 197 -0.49 -33.62 3.77
C THR A 197 -0.63 -35.09 4.05
N ALA A 198 -0.37 -35.92 3.03
CA ALA A 198 -0.29 -37.36 3.13
C ALA A 198 1.10 -37.83 2.67
N GLY A 199 1.72 -38.71 3.43
CA GLY A 199 3.04 -39.25 3.10
C GLY A 199 3.04 -40.77 3.29
N TYR A 200 3.82 -41.43 2.43
CA TYR A 200 4.07 -42.86 2.52
C TYR A 200 5.54 -43.18 2.31
N GLU A 201 6.09 -44.09 3.15
CA GLU A 201 7.46 -44.52 3.09
C GLU A 201 7.55 -46.05 2.86
N PHE A 202 8.43 -46.41 1.92
CA PHE A 202 8.73 -47.83 1.61
C PHE A 202 10.15 -48.17 2.03
N MET A 203 10.35 -49.32 2.66
CA MET A 203 11.68 -49.83 2.90
C MET A 203 12.35 -50.30 1.58
N LYS A 204 13.60 -49.95 1.38
CA LYS A 204 14.41 -50.53 0.33
C LYS A 204 14.63 -52.00 0.62
N ALA A 205 14.35 -52.88 -0.34
CA ALA A 205 14.72 -54.30 -0.23
C ALA A 205 16.20 -54.43 0.05
N PRO A 206 16.65 -55.22 1.04
CA PRO A 206 18.06 -55.48 1.28
C PRO A 206 18.70 -56.06 0.02
N ASP A 207 19.82 -55.49 -0.39
CA ASP A 207 20.52 -55.86 -1.60
C ASP A 207 21.01 -57.31 -1.46
N ALA A 208 20.32 -58.28 -2.09
CA ALA A 208 20.63 -59.69 -2.04
C ALA A 208 22.04 -60.02 -2.56
N ARG A 209 22.68 -59.05 -3.23
CA ARG A 209 24.06 -59.20 -3.72
C ARG A 209 25.12 -59.06 -2.60
N LYS A 210 24.87 -58.37 -1.51
CA LYS A 210 25.83 -58.23 -0.39
C LYS A 210 25.90 -59.50 0.48
N LYS A 211 24.86 -60.35 0.51
CA LYS A 211 24.93 -61.60 1.29
C LYS A 211 25.79 -62.69 0.63
N ARG A 212 26.05 -62.64 -0.70
CA ARG A 212 26.87 -63.61 -1.39
C ARG A 212 28.38 -63.38 -1.27
N ALA A 213 28.78 -62.15 -0.88
CA ALA A 213 30.19 -61.82 -0.74
C ALA A 213 30.79 -62.12 0.65
N THR A 214 29.92 -62.45 1.64
CA THR A 214 30.35 -62.81 3.00
C THR A 214 30.35 -64.31 3.31
N GLU A 215 29.89 -65.14 2.35
CA GLU A 215 29.91 -66.63 2.48
C GLU A 215 31.13 -67.32 1.81
N PHE A 216 31.99 -66.56 1.15
CA PHE A 216 33.25 -67.08 0.57
C PHE A 216 34.47 -66.23 1.07
N GLY A 217 34.70 -66.33 2.39
CA GLY A 217 35.87 -65.78 3.04
C GLY A 217 36.32 -66.65 4.18
#